data_aa5236215db97bd90262aac70eb90c55
#
_entry.id   aa5236215db97bd90262aac70eb90c55
#
_cell.length_a   1.000
_cell.length_b   1.000
_cell.length_c   1.000
_cell.angle_alpha   90.00
_cell.angle_beta   90.00
_cell.angle_gamma   90.00
#
_symmetry.space_group_name_H-M   'P 1'
#
loop_
_entity.id
_entity.type
_entity.pdbx_description
1 polymer ?
#
loop_
_entity_poly.entity_id
_entity_poly.type
_entity_poly.pdbx_seq_one_letter_code
_entity_poly.pdbx_strand_id
1 'polypeptide(L)'
;MHYWADLKNDPLQGWDIWTLLYLHQRQVDKSDWDANKAALGYGTYAQRPGNSGDASSTDGNDNLLLGLSWLTQRDQRPTFALWGIRTSAAAQAQVAAYGFAEQPAFFYANNRTNEYSTVKLLDMSQGSPAWPFP
;
A
#
# COMPACT_ATOMS: atom_id res chain seq x y z
N MET A 1 -1.12 2.30 8.07
CA MET A 1 -2.28 3.22 7.96
C MET A 1 -2.29 4.30 9.02
N HIS A 2 -2.10 4.02 10.32
CA HIS A 2 -2.01 5.06 11.35
C HIS A 2 -1.01 6.17 11.02
N TYR A 3 0.15 5.83 10.45
CA TYR A 3 1.12 6.81 10.02
C TYR A 3 0.52 7.89 9.11
N TRP A 4 -0.31 7.50 8.14
CA TRP A 4 -0.97 8.42 7.23
C TRP A 4 -2.05 9.25 7.94
N ALA A 5 -2.76 8.67 8.90
CA ALA A 5 -3.76 9.39 9.67
C ALA A 5 -3.16 10.51 10.53
N ASP A 6 -1.91 10.36 10.97
CA ASP A 6 -1.23 11.32 11.84
C ASP A 6 -0.47 12.41 11.08
N LEU A 7 -0.33 12.29 9.76
CA LEU A 7 0.27 13.33 8.93
C LEU A 7 -0.69 14.51 8.77
N LYS A 8 -0.59 15.50 9.64
CA LYS A 8 -1.45 16.69 9.66
C LYS A 8 -1.48 17.50 8.37
N ASN A 9 -0.50 17.32 7.50
CA ASN A 9 -0.40 17.98 6.20
C ASN A 9 -0.56 17.02 5.02
N ASP A 10 -1.04 15.82 5.27
CA ASP A 10 -1.32 14.86 4.21
C ASP A 10 -2.56 15.33 3.43
N PRO A 11 -2.44 15.56 2.12
CA PRO A 11 -3.58 15.96 1.28
C PRO A 11 -4.69 14.90 1.27
N LEU A 12 -4.39 13.66 1.62
CA LEU A 12 -5.35 12.56 1.72
C LEU A 12 -6.04 12.48 3.09
N GLN A 13 -5.78 13.42 4.01
CA GLN A 13 -6.35 13.40 5.37
C GLN A 13 -6.11 12.07 6.13
N GLY A 14 -5.07 11.35 5.78
CA GLY A 14 -4.67 10.10 6.42
C GLY A 14 -5.68 8.95 6.28
N TRP A 15 -6.82 9.01 6.93
CA TRP A 15 -7.85 7.96 6.90
C TRP A 15 -8.59 7.84 5.57
N ASP A 16 -8.58 8.88 4.75
CA ASP A 16 -9.24 8.88 3.43
C ASP A 16 -8.62 7.86 2.48
N ILE A 17 -7.41 7.39 2.75
CA ILE A 17 -6.77 6.33 1.96
C ILE A 17 -7.63 5.07 1.86
N TRP A 18 -8.38 4.73 2.90
CA TRP A 18 -9.29 3.59 2.86
C TRP A 18 -10.45 3.79 1.89
N THR A 19 -11.04 4.99 1.92
CA THR A 19 -12.11 5.37 1.00
C THR A 19 -11.58 5.38 -0.43
N LEU A 20 -10.40 5.96 -0.65
CA LEU A 20 -9.78 6.02 -1.97
C LEU A 20 -9.43 4.62 -2.49
N LEU A 21 -8.90 3.75 -1.64
CA LEU A 21 -8.59 2.36 -2.03
C LEU A 21 -9.87 1.61 -2.44
N TYR A 22 -10.96 1.78 -1.70
CA TYR A 22 -12.25 1.21 -2.05
C TYR A 22 -12.78 1.74 -3.38
N LEU A 23 -12.74 3.06 -3.59
CA LEU A 23 -13.17 3.68 -4.84
C LEU A 23 -12.29 3.25 -6.03
N HIS A 24 -10.99 3.18 -5.82
CA HIS A 24 -10.04 2.68 -6.82
C HIS A 24 -10.38 1.24 -7.22
N GLN A 25 -10.58 0.35 -6.25
CA GLN A 25 -10.98 -1.04 -6.51
C GLN A 25 -12.29 -1.09 -7.32
N ARG A 26 -13.28 -0.30 -6.95
CA ARG A 26 -14.54 -0.24 -7.72
C ARG A 26 -14.35 0.23 -9.15
N GLN A 27 -13.43 1.15 -9.40
CA GLN A 27 -13.12 1.58 -10.76
C GLN A 27 -12.41 0.48 -11.55
N VAL A 28 -11.49 -0.24 -10.93
CA VAL A 28 -10.84 -1.42 -11.53
C VAL A 28 -11.87 -2.46 -11.94
N ASP A 29 -12.88 -2.70 -11.10
CA ASP A 29 -13.90 -3.72 -11.35
C ASP A 29 -14.90 -3.32 -12.46
N LYS A 30 -15.22 -2.04 -12.57
CA LYS A 30 -16.33 -1.54 -13.40
C LYS A 30 -15.91 -0.88 -14.69
N SER A 31 -14.66 -0.39 -14.77
CA SER A 31 -14.21 0.34 -15.95
C SER A 31 -13.90 -0.58 -17.13
N ASP A 32 -13.88 -0.01 -18.33
CA ASP A 32 -13.20 -0.62 -19.46
C ASP A 32 -11.71 -0.69 -19.12
N TRP A 33 -11.23 -1.91 -18.88
CA TRP A 33 -9.87 -2.15 -18.41
C TRP A 33 -8.82 -1.59 -19.38
N ASP A 34 -8.93 -1.95 -20.65
CA ASP A 34 -7.92 -1.58 -21.65
C ASP A 34 -7.83 -0.07 -21.85
N ALA A 35 -8.96 0.62 -21.75
CA ALA A 35 -9.00 2.07 -21.88
C ALA A 35 -8.52 2.80 -20.61
N ASN A 36 -8.72 2.22 -19.43
CA ASN A 36 -8.55 2.95 -18.16
C ASN A 36 -7.39 2.45 -17.27
N LYS A 37 -6.80 1.30 -17.55
CA LYS A 37 -5.76 0.69 -16.70
C LYS A 37 -4.59 1.63 -16.40
N ALA A 38 -4.15 2.43 -17.35
CA ALA A 38 -3.05 3.37 -17.13
C ALA A 38 -3.42 4.47 -16.13
N ALA A 39 -4.63 5.02 -16.22
CA ALA A 39 -5.13 6.02 -15.29
C ALA A 39 -5.34 5.46 -13.87
N LEU A 40 -5.53 4.16 -13.76
CA LEU A 40 -5.67 3.43 -12.49
C LEU A 40 -4.33 2.93 -11.93
N GLY A 41 -3.21 3.25 -12.57
CA GLY A 41 -1.89 2.85 -12.11
C GLY A 41 -1.38 1.51 -12.67
N TYR A 42 -2.12 0.87 -13.57
CA TYR A 42 -1.74 -0.45 -14.14
C TYR A 42 -1.14 -0.32 -15.56
N GLY A 43 -0.38 0.73 -15.83
CA GLY A 43 0.08 1.06 -17.17
C GLY A 43 0.78 -0.07 -17.91
N THR A 44 1.80 -0.68 -17.28
CA THR A 44 2.55 -1.81 -17.87
C THR A 44 2.09 -3.18 -17.32
N TYR A 45 1.24 -3.19 -16.32
CA TYR A 45 0.73 -4.40 -15.69
C TYR A 45 -0.36 -5.01 -16.59
N ALA A 46 -0.07 -6.16 -17.17
CA ALA A 46 -0.92 -6.72 -18.22
C ALA A 46 -2.21 -7.38 -17.69
N GLN A 47 -2.19 -7.81 -16.43
CA GLN A 47 -3.29 -8.58 -15.84
C GLN A 47 -4.29 -7.65 -15.16
N ARG A 48 -5.57 -7.87 -15.42
CA ARG A 48 -6.63 -7.21 -14.66
C ARG A 48 -6.69 -7.83 -13.27
N PRO A 49 -6.76 -7.02 -12.21
CA PRO A 49 -7.09 -7.54 -10.89
C PRO A 49 -8.42 -8.27 -10.96
N GLY A 50 -8.45 -9.53 -10.62
CA GLY A 50 -9.64 -10.37 -10.78
C GLY A 50 -10.04 -11.04 -9.48
N ASN A 51 -11.26 -11.57 -9.47
CA ASN A 51 -11.74 -12.40 -8.38
C ASN A 51 -10.90 -13.67 -8.28
N SER A 52 -10.56 -14.00 -7.07
CA SER A 52 -9.82 -15.22 -6.70
C SER A 52 -10.34 -16.47 -7.38
N GLY A 53 -9.52 -17.16 -8.11
CA GLY A 53 -9.82 -18.45 -8.74
C GLY A 53 -9.37 -18.58 -10.19
N ASP A 54 -9.04 -17.46 -10.84
CA ASP A 54 -8.43 -17.49 -12.17
C ASP A 54 -6.90 -17.30 -12.02
N ALA A 55 -6.12 -18.29 -12.46
CA ALA A 55 -4.66 -18.25 -12.44
C ALA A 55 -4.07 -17.11 -13.30
N SER A 56 -4.89 -16.47 -14.14
CA SER A 56 -4.55 -15.29 -14.93
C SER A 56 -4.84 -13.97 -14.21
N SER A 57 -5.49 -14.01 -13.05
CA SER A 57 -5.84 -12.81 -12.30
C SER A 57 -4.67 -12.29 -11.46
N THR A 58 -4.64 -10.98 -11.27
CA THR A 58 -3.71 -10.36 -10.35
C THR A 58 -3.92 -10.89 -8.94
N ASP A 59 -2.86 -11.36 -8.30
CA ASP A 59 -2.89 -11.72 -6.88
C ASP A 59 -3.39 -10.52 -6.05
N GLY A 60 -4.14 -10.79 -5.01
CA GLY A 60 -4.64 -9.78 -4.08
C GLY A 60 -3.52 -8.92 -3.47
N ASN A 61 -2.35 -9.50 -3.23
CA ASN A 61 -1.17 -8.77 -2.74
C ASN A 61 -0.63 -7.80 -3.80
N ASP A 62 -0.58 -8.23 -5.05
CA ASP A 62 -0.16 -7.38 -6.17
C ASP A 62 -1.11 -6.20 -6.34
N ASN A 63 -2.41 -6.47 -6.33
CA ASN A 63 -3.44 -5.44 -6.43
C ASN A 63 -3.33 -4.42 -5.29
N LEU A 64 -3.11 -4.90 -4.06
CA LEU A 64 -2.94 -4.03 -2.91
C LEU A 64 -1.67 -3.19 -3.01
N LEU A 65 -0.55 -3.78 -3.44
CA LEU A 65 0.70 -3.06 -3.64
C LEU A 65 0.55 -1.95 -4.69
N LEU A 66 -0.03 -2.28 -5.84
CA LEU A 66 -0.25 -1.33 -6.93
C LEU A 66 -1.19 -0.20 -6.51
N GLY A 67 -2.35 -0.54 -5.96
CA GLY A 67 -3.34 0.43 -5.51
C GLY A 67 -2.82 1.36 -4.43
N LEU A 68 -2.16 0.83 -3.39
CA LEU A 68 -1.58 1.67 -2.34
C LEU A 68 -0.46 2.55 -2.87
N SER A 69 0.45 2.02 -3.70
CA SER A 69 1.53 2.83 -4.25
C SER A 69 1.00 3.96 -5.12
N TRP A 70 0.01 3.67 -5.97
CA TRP A 70 -0.60 4.66 -6.85
C TRP A 70 -1.33 5.75 -6.08
N LEU A 71 -2.19 5.39 -5.14
CA LEU A 71 -3.02 6.33 -4.39
C LEU A 71 -2.21 7.19 -3.41
N THR A 72 -1.18 6.62 -2.79
CA THR A 72 -0.33 7.37 -1.85
C THR A 72 0.79 8.14 -2.55
N GLN A 73 1.01 7.88 -3.85
CA GLN A 73 2.18 8.36 -4.59
C GLN A 73 3.51 8.08 -3.86
N ARG A 74 3.57 6.89 -3.26
CA ARG A 74 4.73 6.37 -2.55
C ARG A 74 5.04 4.96 -3.01
N ASP A 75 6.31 4.66 -3.10
CA ASP A 75 6.76 3.29 -3.32
C ASP A 75 6.54 2.48 -2.04
N GLN A 76 5.55 1.58 -2.08
CA GLN A 76 5.18 0.74 -0.94
C GLN A 76 5.95 -0.60 -0.92
N ARG A 77 6.84 -0.87 -1.87
CA ARG A 77 7.61 -2.11 -1.91
C ARG A 77 8.41 -2.37 -0.63
N PRO A 78 9.11 -1.37 -0.04
CA PRO A 78 9.81 -1.58 1.22
C PRO A 78 8.86 -1.94 2.37
N THR A 79 7.66 -1.35 2.41
CA THR A 79 6.63 -1.66 3.41
C THR A 79 6.17 -3.10 3.29
N PHE A 80 5.88 -3.57 2.08
CA PHE A 80 5.47 -4.95 1.83
C PHE A 80 6.57 -5.95 2.19
N ALA A 81 7.83 -5.63 1.84
CA ALA A 81 8.98 -6.45 2.21
C ALA A 81 9.14 -6.54 3.74
N LEU A 82 9.01 -5.41 4.45
CA LEU A 82 9.09 -5.37 5.92
C LEU A 82 8.04 -6.26 6.59
N TRP A 83 6.84 -6.32 6.01
CA TRP A 83 5.74 -7.15 6.51
C TRP A 83 5.78 -8.59 5.99
N GLY A 84 6.76 -8.94 5.18
CA GLY A 84 6.87 -10.27 4.58
C GLY A 84 5.78 -10.59 3.56
N ILE A 85 5.12 -9.57 3.02
CA ILE A 85 4.07 -9.74 2.01
C ILE A 85 4.72 -9.96 0.65
N ARG A 86 4.50 -11.12 0.06
CA ARG A 86 5.05 -11.48 -1.25
C ARG A 86 4.19 -10.88 -2.37
N THR A 87 4.87 -10.34 -3.36
CA THR A 87 4.27 -9.81 -4.59
C THR A 87 5.03 -10.30 -5.81
N SER A 88 4.41 -10.29 -6.97
CA SER A 88 5.03 -10.74 -8.21
C SER A 88 6.11 -9.77 -8.71
N ALA A 89 7.02 -10.28 -9.55
CA ALA A 89 8.02 -9.45 -10.21
C ALA A 89 7.35 -8.40 -11.13
N ALA A 90 6.20 -8.70 -11.72
CA ALA A 90 5.44 -7.78 -12.55
C ALA A 90 4.91 -6.59 -11.73
N ALA A 91 4.35 -6.83 -10.55
CA ALA A 91 3.89 -5.77 -9.66
C ALA A 91 5.05 -4.91 -9.15
N GLN A 92 6.16 -5.54 -8.77
CA GLN A 92 7.38 -4.83 -8.36
C GLN A 92 7.90 -3.90 -9.48
N ALA A 93 7.94 -4.39 -10.72
CA ALA A 93 8.36 -3.60 -11.87
C ALA A 93 7.41 -2.44 -12.16
N GLN A 94 6.10 -2.67 -12.05
CA GLN A 94 5.11 -1.61 -12.25
C GLN A 94 5.27 -0.50 -11.21
N VAL A 95 5.45 -0.82 -9.93
CA VAL A 95 5.67 0.20 -8.88
C VAL A 95 6.99 0.93 -9.10
N ALA A 96 8.05 0.24 -9.52
CA ALA A 96 9.31 0.89 -9.90
C ALA A 96 9.12 1.92 -11.02
N ALA A 97 8.27 1.61 -12.00
CA ALA A 97 7.99 2.49 -13.14
C ALA A 97 7.25 3.78 -12.76
N TYR A 98 6.59 3.85 -11.59
CA TYR A 98 5.99 5.10 -11.13
C TYR A 98 7.03 6.16 -10.75
N GLY A 99 8.24 5.77 -10.36
CA GLY A 99 9.29 6.69 -9.93
C GLY A 99 8.97 7.42 -8.61
N PHE A 100 8.07 6.89 -7.80
CA PHE A 100 7.71 7.49 -6.51
C PHE A 100 8.81 7.30 -5.47
N ALA A 101 8.92 8.26 -4.55
CA ALA A 101 9.79 8.11 -3.38
C ALA A 101 9.30 6.96 -2.48
N GLU A 102 10.23 6.27 -1.84
CA GLU A 102 9.89 5.18 -0.92
C GLU A 102 9.02 5.66 0.25
N GLN A 103 8.10 4.79 0.66
CA GLN A 103 7.38 4.96 1.91
C GLN A 103 8.36 4.81 3.07
N PRO A 104 8.39 5.76 4.02
CA PRO A 104 9.23 5.62 5.21
C PRO A 104 8.90 4.34 5.99
N ALA A 105 9.95 3.63 6.42
CA ALA A 105 9.84 2.35 7.12
C ALA A 105 9.47 2.54 8.60
N PHE A 106 8.29 3.07 8.87
CA PHE A 106 7.79 3.26 10.22
C PHE A 106 6.77 2.21 10.61
N PHE A 107 6.78 1.85 11.87
CA PHE A 107 5.85 0.95 12.49
C PHE A 107 5.26 1.57 13.76
N TYR A 108 3.95 1.47 13.92
CA TYR A 108 3.29 1.87 15.16
C TYR A 108 3.20 0.70 16.12
N ALA A 109 3.84 0.83 17.27
CA ALA A 109 3.67 -0.09 18.39
C ALA A 109 2.75 0.53 19.43
N ASN A 110 1.88 -0.28 19.98
CA ASN A 110 1.05 0.10 21.09
C ASN A 110 1.23 -0.93 22.23
N ASN A 111 0.90 -0.56 23.45
CA ASN A 111 0.91 -1.49 24.58
C ASN A 111 -0.25 -2.50 24.47
N ARG A 112 -0.23 -3.53 25.34
CA ARG A 112 -1.23 -4.61 25.34
C ARG A 112 -2.65 -4.17 25.71
N THR A 113 -2.84 -2.94 26.18
CA THR A 113 -4.13 -2.43 26.67
C THR A 113 -4.98 -1.83 25.57
N ASN A 114 -4.49 -1.79 24.30
CA ASN A 114 -5.15 -1.14 23.18
C ASN A 114 -5.45 0.36 23.39
N GLU A 115 -4.73 1.00 24.27
CA GLU A 115 -4.84 2.44 24.47
C GLU A 115 -4.07 3.16 23.36
N TYR A 116 -4.78 3.68 22.40
CA TYR A 116 -4.18 4.44 21.29
C TYR A 116 -3.40 5.68 21.75
N SER A 117 -3.65 6.15 22.97
CA SER A 117 -2.89 7.24 23.58
C SER A 117 -1.42 6.91 23.87
N THR A 118 -1.06 5.63 23.88
CA THR A 118 0.31 5.16 24.17
C THR A 118 1.05 4.66 22.95
N VAL A 119 0.55 4.95 21.76
CA VAL A 119 1.19 4.54 20.50
C VAL A 119 2.57 5.18 20.35
N LYS A 120 3.58 4.39 20.03
CA LYS A 120 4.93 4.84 19.71
C LYS A 120 5.28 4.52 18.27
N LEU A 121 5.84 5.50 17.59
CA LEU A 121 6.37 5.34 16.24
C LEU A 121 7.78 4.75 16.33
N LEU A 122 8.00 3.63 15.65
CA LEU A 122 9.28 2.96 15.53
C LEU A 122 9.84 3.16 14.12
N ASP A 123 11.06 3.64 14.03
CA ASP A 123 11.80 3.71 12.78
C ASP A 123 12.47 2.36 12.52
N MET A 124 12.02 1.67 11.48
CA MET A 124 12.53 0.36 11.06
C MET A 124 13.64 0.45 10.02
N SER A 125 14.04 1.66 9.60
CA SER A 125 15.05 1.85 8.56
C SER A 125 16.46 1.37 8.97
N GLN A 126 16.71 1.31 10.28
CA GLN A 126 17.98 0.89 10.86
C GLN A 126 17.95 -0.55 11.40
N GLY A 127 16.95 -1.33 11.02
CA GLY A 127 16.74 -2.68 11.53
C GLY A 127 15.60 -2.75 12.57
N SER A 128 15.56 -3.85 13.31
CA SER A 128 14.51 -4.03 14.33
C SER A 128 14.85 -3.25 15.60
N PRO A 129 14.15 -2.18 15.93
CA PRO A 129 14.33 -1.48 17.19
C PRO A 129 13.89 -2.36 18.36
N ALA A 130 14.36 -2.05 19.56
CA ALA A 130 13.88 -2.69 20.77
C ALA A 130 12.38 -2.42 20.98
N TRP A 131 11.68 -3.38 21.57
CA TRP A 131 10.28 -3.19 21.93
C TRP A 131 10.15 -1.99 22.88
N PRO A 132 9.32 -0.99 22.58
CA PRO A 132 9.34 0.30 23.27
C PRO A 132 8.54 0.34 24.59
N PHE A 133 7.96 -0.77 25.00
CA PHE A 133 7.18 -0.88 26.23
C PHE A 133 7.79 -1.92 27.16
N PRO A 134 7.60 -1.75 28.47
CA PRO A 134 8.08 -2.72 29.48
C PRO A 134 7.35 -4.07 29.40
#